data_269735a85b4ee67a3bcca30fa44ee2f5
#
_entry.id   269735a85b4ee67a3bcca30fa44ee2f5
#
_cell.length_a   1.000
_cell.length_b   1.000
_cell.length_c   1.000
_cell.angle_alpha   90.00
_cell.angle_beta   90.00
_cell.angle_gamma   90.00
#
_symmetry.space_group_name_H-M   'P 1'
#
loop_
_entity.id
_entity.type
_entity.pdbx_description
1 polymer ?
#
loop_
_entity_poly.entity_id
_entity_poly.type
_entity_poly.pdbx_seq_one_letter_code
_entity_poly.pdbx_strand_id
1 'polypeptide(L)'
;MRFMHLPHQARPQRGVGVVAAMFVLVVLSVLGAAIARLGWTQQISSAQDLDGARAQRAANSGAEWGLYQALRGTWSNCNGATQTLTAMKADLGMIVTVTCNHDSHVEGQTGAGDPPVFTDRTIKVYRIDAVACNAAATCPDATRVGSIGYIERRRQVQASDQ
;
A
#
# COMPACT_ATOMS: atom_id res chain seq x y z
N MET A 1 -90.01 2.58 -15.36
CA MET A 1 -88.79 3.09 -14.71
C MET A 1 -87.77 3.33 -15.79
N ARG A 2 -87.43 4.57 -16.04
CA ARG A 2 -86.53 4.97 -17.14
C ARG A 2 -85.14 5.28 -16.53
N PHE A 3 -84.17 4.44 -16.77
CA PHE A 3 -82.79 4.70 -16.31
C PHE A 3 -82.13 5.78 -17.20
N MET A 4 -81.87 6.94 -16.61
CA MET A 4 -81.07 7.98 -17.25
C MET A 4 -79.60 7.56 -17.30
N HIS A 5 -79.07 7.33 -18.50
CA HIS A 5 -77.67 7.20 -18.77
C HIS A 5 -77.04 8.60 -18.77
N LEU A 6 -76.18 8.88 -17.78
CA LEU A 6 -75.34 10.07 -17.75
C LEU A 6 -74.15 9.84 -18.66
N PRO A 7 -73.84 10.70 -19.64
CA PRO A 7 -72.71 10.57 -20.48
C PRO A 7 -71.44 10.90 -19.66
N HIS A 8 -70.51 9.95 -19.61
CA HIS A 8 -69.13 10.19 -19.12
C HIS A 8 -68.42 11.20 -20.03
N GLN A 9 -68.28 12.43 -19.57
CA GLN A 9 -67.42 13.41 -20.25
C GLN A 9 -65.93 13.03 -20.07
N ALA A 10 -65.34 12.46 -21.11
CA ALA A 10 -63.92 12.28 -21.21
C ALA A 10 -63.24 13.67 -21.22
N ARG A 11 -62.59 14.04 -20.15
CA ARG A 11 -61.79 15.26 -20.08
C ARG A 11 -60.62 15.09 -21.04
N PRO A 12 -60.34 16.09 -21.93
CA PRO A 12 -59.21 16.06 -22.82
C PRO A 12 -57.95 16.14 -21.96
N GLN A 13 -57.13 15.07 -21.99
CA GLN A 13 -55.79 15.07 -21.39
C GLN A 13 -54.90 15.98 -22.25
N ARG A 14 -54.70 17.20 -21.79
CA ARG A 14 -53.81 18.18 -22.41
C ARG A 14 -52.37 17.71 -22.23
N GLY A 15 -51.55 17.83 -23.28
CA GLY A 15 -50.19 17.36 -23.52
C GLY A 15 -49.06 17.59 -22.47
N VAL A 16 -49.42 17.77 -21.19
CA VAL A 16 -48.45 17.88 -20.07
C VAL A 16 -47.69 16.57 -19.84
N GLY A 17 -48.26 15.42 -20.21
CA GLY A 17 -47.63 14.12 -19.98
C GLY A 17 -46.36 13.90 -20.74
N VAL A 18 -46.21 14.41 -21.97
CA VAL A 18 -44.99 14.26 -22.77
C VAL A 18 -43.85 15.06 -22.20
N VAL A 19 -44.12 16.31 -21.80
CA VAL A 19 -43.09 17.18 -21.19
C VAL A 19 -42.63 16.61 -19.85
N ALA A 20 -43.56 16.12 -19.03
CA ALA A 20 -43.21 15.46 -17.76
C ALA A 20 -42.39 14.17 -17.99
N ALA A 21 -42.72 13.36 -18.99
CA ALA A 21 -41.97 12.14 -19.33
C ALA A 21 -40.56 12.50 -19.80
N MET A 22 -40.38 13.50 -20.66
CA MET A 22 -39.05 13.97 -21.09
C MET A 22 -38.23 14.47 -19.90
N PHE A 23 -38.82 15.25 -19.01
CA PHE A 23 -38.13 15.72 -17.80
C PHE A 23 -37.66 14.56 -16.91
N VAL A 24 -38.51 13.58 -16.64
CA VAL A 24 -38.14 12.41 -15.85
C VAL A 24 -37.00 11.61 -16.51
N LEU A 25 -37.05 11.41 -17.82
CA LEU A 25 -35.99 10.71 -18.54
C LEU A 25 -34.64 11.45 -18.45
N VAL A 26 -34.62 12.78 -18.59
CA VAL A 26 -33.42 13.58 -18.44
C VAL A 26 -32.85 13.48 -17.01
N VAL A 27 -33.71 13.63 -16.01
CA VAL A 27 -33.27 13.51 -14.59
C VAL A 27 -32.72 12.12 -14.29
N LEU A 28 -33.39 11.07 -14.73
CA LEU A 28 -32.93 9.69 -14.53
C LEU A 28 -31.61 9.43 -15.28
N SER A 29 -31.43 9.98 -16.46
CA SER A 29 -30.18 9.86 -17.22
C SER A 29 -28.99 10.53 -16.51
N VAL A 30 -29.21 11.73 -15.97
CA VAL A 30 -28.17 12.45 -15.20
C VAL A 30 -27.83 11.72 -13.91
N LEU A 31 -28.82 11.21 -13.18
CA LEU A 31 -28.60 10.41 -11.97
C LEU A 31 -27.85 9.10 -12.30
N GLY A 32 -28.24 8.41 -13.37
CA GLY A 32 -27.56 7.20 -13.82
C GLY A 32 -26.09 7.44 -14.17
N ALA A 33 -25.80 8.54 -14.88
CA ALA A 33 -24.43 8.94 -15.21
C ALA A 33 -23.62 9.31 -13.95
N ALA A 34 -24.21 9.95 -12.95
CA ALA A 34 -23.56 10.29 -11.70
C ALA A 34 -23.18 9.01 -10.90
N ILE A 35 -24.11 8.05 -10.80
CA ILE A 35 -23.85 6.77 -10.11
C ILE A 35 -22.76 5.97 -10.81
N ALA A 36 -22.78 5.93 -12.16
CA ALA A 36 -21.75 5.24 -12.92
C ALA A 36 -20.34 5.82 -12.69
N ARG A 37 -20.22 7.16 -12.60
CA ARG A 37 -18.95 7.82 -12.29
C ARG A 37 -18.44 7.50 -10.89
N LEU A 38 -19.31 7.46 -9.90
CA LEU A 38 -18.92 7.12 -8.52
C LEU A 38 -18.45 5.66 -8.43
N GLY A 39 -19.11 4.73 -9.11
CA GLY A 39 -18.68 3.33 -9.17
C GLY A 39 -17.31 3.13 -9.79
N TRP A 40 -17.00 3.88 -10.85
CA TRP A 40 -15.70 3.81 -11.51
C TRP A 40 -14.55 4.28 -10.61
N THR A 41 -14.71 5.42 -9.91
CA THR A 41 -13.68 5.94 -8.99
C THR A 41 -13.43 5.01 -7.81
N GLN A 42 -14.46 4.35 -7.28
CA GLN A 42 -14.30 3.38 -6.20
C GLN A 42 -13.52 2.13 -6.63
N GLN A 43 -13.71 1.65 -7.85
CA GLN A 43 -12.97 0.49 -8.36
C GLN A 43 -11.48 0.78 -8.51
N ILE A 44 -11.10 1.96 -8.99
CA ILE A 44 -9.70 2.37 -9.13
C ILE A 44 -9.03 2.49 -7.76
N SER A 45 -9.68 3.13 -6.79
CA SER A 45 -9.11 3.27 -5.44
C SER A 45 -8.95 1.92 -4.74
N SER A 46 -9.91 1.01 -4.88
CA SER A 46 -9.80 -0.34 -4.29
C SER A 46 -8.65 -1.15 -4.89
N ALA A 47 -8.38 -1.03 -6.19
CA ALA A 47 -7.23 -1.68 -6.82
C ALA A 47 -5.90 -1.13 -6.30
N GLN A 48 -5.80 0.20 -6.15
CA GLN A 48 -4.59 0.85 -5.60
C GLN A 48 -4.36 0.47 -4.13
N ASP A 49 -5.41 0.35 -3.33
CA ASP A 49 -5.32 -0.08 -1.93
C ASP A 49 -4.81 -1.52 -1.82
N LEU A 50 -5.28 -2.41 -2.69
CA LEU A 50 -4.82 -3.80 -2.72
C LEU A 50 -3.33 -3.89 -3.06
N ASP A 51 -2.88 -3.16 -4.08
CA ASP A 51 -1.48 -3.14 -4.46
C ASP A 51 -0.61 -2.45 -3.41
N GLY A 52 -1.13 -1.41 -2.74
CA GLY A 52 -0.50 -0.80 -1.58
C GLY A 52 -0.31 -1.79 -0.42
N ALA A 53 -1.32 -2.64 -0.15
CA ALA A 53 -1.24 -3.69 0.87
C ALA A 53 -0.24 -4.79 0.49
N ARG A 54 -0.15 -5.17 -0.79
CA ARG A 54 0.86 -6.12 -1.30
C ARG A 54 2.28 -5.58 -1.14
N ALA A 55 2.51 -4.32 -1.51
CA ALA A 55 3.79 -3.66 -1.34
C ALA A 55 4.19 -3.55 0.15
N GLN A 56 3.23 -3.27 1.03
CA GLN A 56 3.48 -3.22 2.48
C GLN A 56 3.88 -4.60 3.04
N ARG A 57 3.21 -5.67 2.61
CA ARG A 57 3.60 -7.05 3.00
C ARG A 57 4.99 -7.39 2.51
N ALA A 58 5.30 -7.07 1.25
CA ALA A 58 6.62 -7.30 0.68
C ALA A 58 7.71 -6.54 1.44
N ALA A 59 7.50 -5.26 1.79
CA ALA A 59 8.43 -4.47 2.57
C ALA A 59 8.65 -5.06 3.98
N ASN A 60 7.59 -5.53 4.66
CA ASN A 60 7.70 -6.19 5.96
C ASN A 60 8.54 -7.48 5.86
N SER A 61 8.25 -8.33 4.87
CA SER A 61 9.04 -9.57 4.65
C SER A 61 10.51 -9.28 4.33
N GLY A 62 10.76 -8.22 3.56
CA GLY A 62 12.14 -7.76 3.29
C GLY A 62 12.85 -7.28 4.56
N ALA A 63 12.15 -6.56 5.44
CA ALA A 63 12.70 -6.10 6.71
C ALA A 63 13.02 -7.30 7.65
N GLU A 64 12.14 -8.28 7.73
CA GLU A 64 12.37 -9.52 8.50
C GLU A 64 13.57 -10.31 7.96
N TRP A 65 13.66 -10.45 6.64
CA TRP A 65 14.81 -11.09 6.01
C TRP A 65 16.11 -10.34 6.31
N GLY A 66 16.11 -9.00 6.24
CA GLY A 66 17.26 -8.16 6.55
C GLY A 66 17.69 -8.28 8.02
N LEU A 67 16.75 -8.34 8.96
CA LEU A 67 17.00 -8.60 10.37
C LEU A 67 17.65 -9.97 10.58
N TYR A 68 17.13 -11.00 9.92
CA TYR A 68 17.74 -12.33 9.97
C TYR A 68 19.18 -12.30 9.49
N GLN A 69 19.47 -11.64 8.37
CA GLN A 69 20.82 -11.52 7.84
C GLN A 69 21.76 -10.74 8.79
N ALA A 70 21.27 -9.69 9.44
CA ALA A 70 22.05 -8.90 10.39
C ALA A 70 22.37 -9.67 11.67
N LEU A 71 21.37 -10.37 12.24
CA LEU A 71 21.50 -11.02 13.55
C LEU A 71 22.02 -12.46 13.48
N ARG A 72 21.80 -13.17 12.37
CA ARG A 72 22.11 -14.62 12.24
C ARG A 72 22.82 -14.98 10.93
N GLY A 73 22.80 -14.09 9.95
CA GLY A 73 23.35 -14.34 8.63
C GLY A 73 24.70 -13.65 8.39
N THR A 74 24.92 -13.24 7.14
CA THR A 74 26.19 -12.71 6.66
C THR A 74 26.37 -11.20 6.87
N TRP A 75 25.35 -10.50 7.38
CA TRP A 75 25.32 -9.04 7.53
C TRP A 75 25.68 -8.56 8.95
N SER A 76 26.37 -9.36 9.74
CA SER A 76 26.78 -9.02 11.12
C SER A 76 27.67 -7.76 11.23
N ASN A 77 28.28 -7.31 10.13
CA ASN A 77 29.07 -6.08 10.04
C ASN A 77 28.66 -5.27 8.80
N CYS A 78 27.35 -5.15 8.57
CA CYS A 78 26.85 -4.46 7.39
C CYS A 78 27.14 -2.95 7.43
N ASN A 79 27.66 -2.41 6.32
CA ASN A 79 27.84 -0.98 6.10
C ASN A 79 27.44 -0.67 4.66
N GLY A 80 26.17 -0.31 4.43
CA GLY A 80 25.62 -0.15 3.10
C GLY A 80 25.39 -1.46 2.35
N ALA A 81 25.39 -2.61 3.05
CA ALA A 81 25.08 -3.90 2.41
C ALA A 81 23.66 -3.87 1.84
N THR A 82 23.54 -4.21 0.56
CA THR A 82 22.24 -4.11 -0.17
C THR A 82 21.97 -5.39 -0.94
N GLN A 83 20.72 -5.85 -0.90
CA GLN A 83 20.26 -7.03 -1.63
C GLN A 83 18.87 -6.78 -2.20
N THR A 84 18.65 -7.13 -3.47
CA THR A 84 17.34 -7.11 -4.10
C THR A 84 16.72 -8.50 -4.07
N LEU A 85 15.53 -8.60 -3.46
CA LEU A 85 14.76 -9.83 -3.33
C LEU A 85 13.68 -9.85 -4.43
N THR A 86 13.80 -10.80 -5.36
CA THR A 86 12.86 -10.95 -6.49
C THR A 86 11.86 -12.08 -6.29
N ALA A 87 12.04 -12.92 -5.25
CA ALA A 87 11.18 -14.08 -4.99
C ALA A 87 9.71 -13.71 -4.83
N MET A 88 9.41 -12.55 -4.26
CA MET A 88 8.02 -12.08 -4.05
C MET A 88 7.34 -11.53 -5.31
N LYS A 89 8.07 -11.45 -6.43
CA LYS A 89 7.53 -10.92 -7.69
C LYS A 89 6.43 -11.81 -8.27
N ALA A 90 6.58 -13.14 -8.14
CA ALA A 90 5.60 -14.08 -8.65
C ALA A 90 4.26 -13.99 -7.90
N ASP A 91 4.29 -13.87 -6.57
CA ASP A 91 3.10 -13.93 -5.72
C ASP A 91 2.46 -12.57 -5.48
N LEU A 92 3.29 -11.54 -5.25
CA LEU A 92 2.83 -10.20 -4.87
C LEU A 92 2.95 -9.16 -5.98
N GLY A 93 3.64 -9.49 -7.08
CA GLY A 93 3.97 -8.53 -8.13
C GLY A 93 5.01 -7.49 -7.73
N MET A 94 5.69 -7.69 -6.58
CA MET A 94 6.60 -6.73 -5.95
C MET A 94 8.02 -7.28 -5.87
N ILE A 95 9.01 -6.42 -6.02
CA ILE A 95 10.40 -6.68 -5.66
C ILE A 95 10.76 -5.84 -4.45
N VAL A 96 11.77 -6.26 -3.69
CA VAL A 96 12.18 -5.55 -2.48
C VAL A 96 13.69 -5.35 -2.49
N THR A 97 14.13 -4.12 -2.34
CA THR A 97 15.54 -3.80 -2.08
C THR A 97 15.72 -3.57 -0.58
N VAL A 98 16.59 -4.37 0.02
CA VAL A 98 16.89 -4.29 1.46
C VAL A 98 18.30 -3.75 1.62
N THR A 99 18.45 -2.74 2.48
CA THR A 99 19.74 -2.12 2.82
C THR A 99 19.98 -2.22 4.31
N CYS A 100 21.21 -2.58 4.71
CA CYS A 100 21.64 -2.71 6.10
C CYS A 100 22.80 -1.77 6.41
N ASN A 101 22.70 -1.08 7.54
CA ASN A 101 23.80 -0.37 8.20
C ASN A 101 23.83 -0.73 9.68
N HIS A 102 24.98 -0.63 10.32
CA HIS A 102 25.09 -0.77 11.77
C HIS A 102 25.96 0.33 12.36
N ASP A 103 25.66 0.67 13.60
CA ASP A 103 26.47 1.53 14.46
C ASP A 103 26.86 0.75 15.72
N SER A 104 28.12 0.89 16.19
CA SER A 104 28.59 0.24 17.41
C SER A 104 28.61 1.25 18.56
N HIS A 105 28.07 0.85 19.69
CA HIS A 105 27.99 1.68 20.90
C HIS A 105 28.58 0.94 22.09
N VAL A 106 29.27 1.66 22.97
CA VAL A 106 29.71 1.10 24.25
C VAL A 106 28.54 1.11 25.22
N GLU A 107 28.09 -0.05 25.66
CA GLU A 107 26.98 -0.22 26.61
C GLU A 107 27.46 -0.14 28.07
N GLY A 108 28.73 -0.45 28.31
CA GLY A 108 29.32 -0.47 29.64
C GLY A 108 30.69 -1.15 29.64
N GLN A 109 31.16 -1.48 30.82
CA GLN A 109 32.43 -2.19 30.99
C GLN A 109 32.25 -3.45 31.83
N THR A 110 32.97 -4.49 31.51
CA THR A 110 33.07 -5.72 32.33
C THR A 110 34.45 -5.75 32.97
N GLY A 111 34.53 -5.92 34.29
CA GLY A 111 35.76 -6.07 35.04
C GLY A 111 36.04 -7.55 35.36
N ALA A 112 37.24 -8.04 35.13
CA ALA A 112 37.65 -9.37 35.53
C ALA A 112 39.07 -9.36 36.08
N GLY A 113 39.39 -10.26 37.03
CA GLY A 113 40.68 -10.39 37.68
C GLY A 113 40.84 -9.62 39.01
N ASP A 114 42.00 -9.79 39.64
CA ASP A 114 42.37 -9.09 40.87
C ASP A 114 43.85 -8.63 40.71
N PRO A 115 44.12 -7.33 40.51
CA PRO A 115 43.14 -6.23 40.37
C PRO A 115 42.32 -6.30 39.10
N PRO A 116 41.05 -5.76 39.10
CA PRO A 116 40.14 -5.89 37.97
C PRO A 116 40.65 -5.12 36.73
N VAL A 117 40.67 -5.78 35.59
CA VAL A 117 40.91 -5.18 34.28
C VAL A 117 39.56 -4.95 33.59
N PHE A 118 39.23 -3.70 33.26
CA PHE A 118 37.99 -3.33 32.61
C PHE A 118 38.13 -3.37 31.09
N THR A 119 37.14 -4.01 30.46
CA THR A 119 37.00 -4.08 29.00
C THR A 119 35.64 -3.51 28.60
N ASP A 120 35.63 -2.72 27.56
CA ASP A 120 34.38 -2.14 27.02
C ASP A 120 33.49 -3.23 26.44
N ARG A 121 32.25 -3.23 26.85
CA ARG A 121 31.19 -4.06 26.24
C ARG A 121 30.52 -3.23 25.15
N THR A 122 30.65 -3.66 23.90
CA THR A 122 30.04 -3.00 22.74
C THR A 122 28.84 -3.76 22.27
N ILE A 123 27.79 -3.03 21.90
CA ILE A 123 26.61 -3.54 21.19
C ILE A 123 26.56 -2.92 19.79
N LYS A 124 26.01 -3.64 18.84
CA LYS A 124 25.71 -3.14 17.51
C LYS A 124 24.23 -2.87 17.37
N VAL A 125 23.90 -1.70 16.86
CA VAL A 125 22.54 -1.34 16.50
C VAL A 125 22.43 -1.36 14.99
N TYR A 126 21.65 -2.30 14.48
CA TYR A 126 21.39 -2.47 13.06
C TYR A 126 20.21 -1.64 12.64
N ARG A 127 20.33 -1.00 11.48
CA ARG A 127 19.25 -0.30 10.79
C ARG A 127 18.99 -0.99 9.46
N ILE A 128 17.83 -1.61 9.34
CA ILE A 128 17.41 -2.28 8.13
C ILE A 128 16.34 -1.42 7.44
N ASP A 129 16.54 -1.17 6.17
CA ASP A 129 15.65 -0.40 5.32
C ASP A 129 15.21 -1.27 4.15
N ALA A 130 13.93 -1.58 4.07
CA ALA A 130 13.33 -2.39 3.03
C ALA A 130 12.37 -1.54 2.19
N VAL A 131 12.66 -1.40 0.90
CA VAL A 131 11.84 -0.68 -0.07
C VAL A 131 11.24 -1.68 -1.03
N ALA A 132 9.92 -1.80 -1.04
CA ALA A 132 9.15 -2.64 -1.95
C ALA A 132 8.50 -1.80 -3.04
N CYS A 133 8.57 -2.23 -4.29
CA CYS A 133 7.89 -1.56 -5.39
C CYS A 133 7.55 -2.54 -6.53
N ASN A 134 6.66 -2.11 -7.43
CA ASN A 134 6.27 -2.87 -8.63
C ASN A 134 7.18 -2.58 -9.84
N ALA A 135 8.46 -2.32 -9.60
CA ALA A 135 9.46 -2.12 -10.64
C ALA A 135 9.93 -3.44 -11.27
N ALA A 136 10.71 -3.32 -12.35
CA ALA A 136 11.26 -4.48 -13.05
C ALA A 136 12.49 -5.08 -12.35
N ALA A 137 13.41 -4.23 -11.85
CA ALA A 137 14.75 -4.64 -11.42
C ALA A 137 15.12 -4.23 -9.99
N THR A 138 14.92 -2.98 -9.60
CA THR A 138 15.34 -2.45 -8.28
C THR A 138 14.28 -1.51 -7.70
N CYS A 139 14.25 -1.36 -6.39
CA CYS A 139 13.45 -0.39 -5.65
C CYS A 139 14.36 0.50 -4.78
N PRO A 140 14.11 1.81 -4.71
CA PRO A 140 13.14 2.57 -5.49
C PRO A 140 13.51 2.66 -6.98
N ASP A 141 12.51 2.89 -7.84
CA ASP A 141 12.74 3.18 -9.26
C ASP A 141 12.46 4.66 -9.52
N ALA A 142 13.53 5.45 -9.51
CA ALA A 142 13.46 6.91 -9.67
C ALA A 142 12.87 7.35 -11.02
N THR A 143 12.91 6.49 -12.05
CA THR A 143 12.36 6.82 -13.38
C THR A 143 10.84 6.68 -13.43
N ARG A 144 10.26 5.92 -12.48
CA ARG A 144 8.83 5.66 -12.40
C ARG A 144 8.10 6.44 -11.32
N VAL A 145 8.82 7.16 -10.47
CA VAL A 145 8.23 8.03 -9.45
C VAL A 145 7.30 9.05 -10.11
N GLY A 146 6.05 9.11 -9.65
CA GLY A 146 5.01 9.97 -10.22
C GLY A 146 4.27 9.38 -11.44
N SER A 147 4.66 8.21 -11.96
CA SER A 147 3.90 7.54 -13.03
C SER A 147 2.65 6.85 -12.47
N ILE A 148 1.58 6.84 -13.28
CA ILE A 148 0.32 6.17 -12.92
C ILE A 148 0.59 4.68 -12.73
N GLY A 149 0.12 4.14 -11.59
CA GLY A 149 0.27 2.72 -11.27
C GLY A 149 1.63 2.32 -10.66
N TYR A 150 2.57 3.26 -10.46
CA TYR A 150 3.75 2.97 -9.65
C TYR A 150 3.37 2.97 -8.17
N ILE A 151 3.75 1.91 -7.48
CA ILE A 151 3.49 1.73 -6.06
C ILE A 151 4.80 1.40 -5.38
N GLU A 152 5.05 2.12 -4.28
CA GLU A 152 6.21 1.93 -3.44
C GLU A 152 5.80 1.98 -1.97
N ARG A 153 6.39 1.12 -1.16
CA ARG A 153 6.27 1.15 0.31
C ARG A 153 7.65 0.90 0.92
N ARG A 154 7.92 1.62 1.99
CA ARG A 154 9.16 1.54 2.74
C ARG A 154 8.89 1.08 4.17
N ARG A 155 9.72 0.16 4.66
CA ARG A 155 9.74 -0.28 6.04
C ARG A 155 11.15 -0.15 6.58
N GLN A 156 11.31 0.58 7.67
CA GLN A 156 12.56 0.69 8.41
C GLN A 156 12.38 0.04 9.77
N VAL A 157 13.35 -0.77 10.16
CA VAL A 157 13.40 -1.43 11.47
C VAL A 157 14.80 -1.32 12.05
N GLN A 158 14.90 -1.35 13.38
CA GLN A 158 16.15 -1.36 14.12
C GLN A 158 16.15 -2.53 15.09
N ALA A 159 17.32 -3.13 15.28
CA ALA A 159 17.56 -4.18 16.26
C ALA A 159 19.00 -4.06 16.78
N SER A 160 19.24 -4.52 18.01
CA SER A 160 20.57 -4.64 18.60
C SER A 160 20.93 -6.12 18.74
N ASP A 161 22.23 -6.44 18.58
CA ASP A 161 22.77 -7.68 19.11
C ASP A 161 22.93 -7.54 20.65
N GLN A 162 22.65 -8.62 21.36
CA GLN A 162 22.87 -8.74 22.81
C GLN A 162 23.85 -9.86 23.11
#